data_a8751078232c725623da5a8b0da51041
#
_entry.id   a8751078232c725623da5a8b0da51041
#
_cell.length_a   1.000
_cell.length_b   1.000
_cell.length_c   1.000
_cell.angle_alpha   90.00
_cell.angle_beta   90.00
_cell.angle_gamma   90.00
#
_symmetry.space_group_name_H-M   'P 1'
#
loop_
_entity.id
_entity.type
_entity.pdbx_description
1 polymer ?
#
loop_
_entity_poly.entity_id
_entity_poly.type
_entity_poly.pdbx_seq_one_letter_code
_entity_poly.pdbx_strand_id
1 'polypeptide(L)'
;MKLKSLFLTLTLVMLYGCNTDLDDSTSQTTVSLKFTHHWDGVQVTNSDLNAFSYTNAFGNLLSIERLRYLISDLVLTKNNGQTIEIEDYRLIDIANESSLAYVTTD
;
A
#
# COMPACT_ATOMS: atom_id res chain seq x y z
N MET A 1 68.41 24.06 17.76
CA MET A 1 68.01 24.11 16.34
C MET A 1 67.39 22.81 15.80
N LYS A 2 66.75 22.06 16.66
CA LYS A 2 66.15 20.79 16.23
C LYS A 2 64.62 20.73 16.42
N LEU A 3 63.98 21.87 16.67
CA LEU A 3 62.55 21.93 16.93
C LEU A 3 61.71 22.35 15.71
N LYS A 4 62.30 22.62 14.58
CA LYS A 4 61.56 23.06 13.37
C LYS A 4 61.10 21.95 12.46
N SER A 5 61.50 20.73 12.73
CA SER A 5 61.12 19.58 11.90
C SER A 5 59.94 18.79 12.42
N LEU A 6 59.45 19.11 13.60
CA LEU A 6 58.39 18.35 14.24
C LEU A 6 56.95 18.94 14.00
N PHE A 7 56.88 20.11 13.35
CA PHE A 7 55.60 20.77 13.10
C PHE A 7 55.01 20.51 11.72
N LEU A 8 55.72 19.80 10.84
CA LEU A 8 55.28 19.58 9.48
C LEU A 8 54.56 18.23 9.27
N THR A 9 54.52 17.40 10.29
CA THR A 9 53.90 16.06 10.17
C THR A 9 52.52 15.96 10.81
N LEU A 10 52.01 17.04 11.40
CA LEU A 10 50.70 16.98 12.08
C LEU A 10 49.54 17.54 11.26
N THR A 11 49.77 17.98 10.02
CA THR A 11 48.73 18.60 9.20
C THR A 11 48.16 17.66 8.15
N LEU A 12 48.52 16.39 8.10
CA LEU A 12 48.14 15.45 7.05
C LEU A 12 47.14 14.39 7.51
N VAL A 13 46.48 14.55 8.65
CA VAL A 13 45.61 13.50 9.18
C VAL A 13 44.10 13.90 9.17
N MET A 14 43.76 15.05 8.59
CA MET A 14 42.38 15.52 8.55
C MET A 14 41.73 15.39 7.18
N LEU A 15 42.10 14.41 6.38
CA LEU A 15 41.44 14.10 5.10
C LEU A 15 40.87 12.68 5.06
N TYR A 16 40.43 12.18 6.19
CA TYR A 16 39.47 11.07 6.16
C TYR A 16 38.08 11.67 6.17
N GLY A 17 37.75 12.15 4.97
CA GLY A 17 36.49 12.58 4.56
C GLY A 17 35.45 11.53 4.79
N CYS A 18 34.30 12.01 5.07
CA CYS A 18 33.00 11.44 4.92
C CYS A 18 32.95 10.29 3.94
N ASN A 19 32.86 9.08 4.45
CA ASN A 19 32.08 8.09 3.77
C ASN A 19 30.64 8.60 3.85
N THR A 20 30.21 9.28 2.82
CA THR A 20 28.80 9.28 2.49
C THR A 20 28.51 7.84 2.05
N ASP A 21 28.19 7.00 3.01
CA ASP A 21 27.38 5.85 2.71
C ASP A 21 26.10 6.44 2.10
N LEU A 22 26.08 6.46 0.79
CA LEU A 22 24.84 6.49 0.07
C LEU A 22 24.20 5.15 0.40
N ASP A 23 23.50 5.16 1.53
CA ASP A 23 22.58 4.13 1.87
C ASP A 23 21.51 4.18 0.78
N ASP A 24 21.74 3.43 -0.28
CA ASP A 24 20.75 3.10 -1.28
C ASP A 24 19.78 2.11 -0.61
N SER A 25 19.17 2.60 0.46
CA SER A 25 18.04 1.95 1.05
C SER A 25 16.91 2.10 0.05
N THR A 26 16.79 1.13 -0.83
CA THR A 26 15.56 0.89 -1.56
C THR A 26 14.47 0.69 -0.51
N SER A 27 13.83 1.79 -0.12
CA SER A 27 12.70 1.72 0.81
C SER A 27 11.56 1.02 0.07
N GLN A 28 11.39 -0.26 0.35
CA GLN A 28 10.23 -0.99 -0.11
C GLN A 28 8.98 -0.40 0.54
N THR A 29 8.03 0.00 -0.27
CA THR A 29 6.75 0.51 0.20
C THR A 29 5.69 -0.57 0.03
N THR A 30 5.05 -0.92 1.12
CA THR A 30 3.90 -1.83 1.09
C THR A 30 2.62 -1.02 0.91
N VAL A 31 1.85 -1.36 -0.11
CA VAL A 31 0.52 -0.79 -0.34
C VAL A 31 -0.52 -1.86 -0.05
N SER A 32 -1.48 -1.51 0.81
CA SER A 32 -2.62 -2.36 1.14
C SER A 32 -3.90 -1.73 0.62
N LEU A 33 -4.62 -2.48 -0.19
CA LEU A 33 -5.93 -2.12 -0.70
C LEU A 33 -6.98 -2.97 0.00
N LYS A 34 -8.03 -2.32 0.50
CA LYS A 34 -9.15 -2.99 1.15
C LYS A 34 -10.46 -2.53 0.51
N PHE A 35 -11.28 -3.49 0.12
CA PHE A 35 -12.59 -3.25 -0.46
C PHE A 35 -13.66 -3.39 0.62
N THR A 36 -14.45 -2.36 0.80
CA THR A 36 -15.59 -2.34 1.71
C THR A 36 -16.85 -1.98 0.97
N HIS A 37 -17.96 -2.50 1.43
CA HIS A 37 -19.26 -2.30 0.80
C HIS A 37 -20.21 -1.68 1.80
N HIS A 38 -21.03 -0.76 1.35
CA HIS A 38 -21.96 -0.04 2.22
C HIS A 38 -23.34 0.06 1.55
N TRP A 39 -24.35 -0.05 2.36
CA TRP A 39 -25.73 0.28 2.00
C TRP A 39 -26.17 1.46 2.88
N ASP A 40 -26.51 2.58 2.26
CA ASP A 40 -26.94 3.79 2.95
C ASP A 40 -26.01 4.20 4.13
N GLY A 41 -24.70 4.13 3.89
CA GLY A 41 -23.65 4.47 4.86
C GLY A 41 -23.33 3.38 5.89
N VAL A 42 -24.08 2.28 5.94
CA VAL A 42 -23.83 1.15 6.85
C VAL A 42 -23.02 0.07 6.12
N GLN A 43 -21.96 -0.41 6.76
CA GLN A 43 -21.14 -1.46 6.17
C GLN A 43 -21.92 -2.76 6.02
N VAL A 44 -21.80 -3.36 4.84
CA VAL A 44 -22.32 -4.69 4.53
C VAL A 44 -21.16 -5.69 4.59
N THR A 45 -21.33 -6.73 5.36
CA THR A 45 -20.34 -7.82 5.54
C THR A 45 -20.93 -9.15 5.12
N ASN A 46 -20.11 -10.20 5.10
CA ASN A 46 -20.58 -11.55 4.82
C ASN A 46 -21.72 -12.01 5.76
N SER A 47 -21.69 -11.58 7.03
CA SER A 47 -22.72 -11.93 8.00
C SER A 47 -24.09 -11.29 7.75
N ASP A 48 -24.12 -10.26 6.90
CA ASP A 48 -25.37 -9.53 6.56
C ASP A 48 -26.08 -10.11 5.34
N LEU A 49 -25.47 -11.10 4.66
CA LEU A 49 -26.08 -11.75 3.51
C LEU A 49 -27.26 -12.62 3.91
N ASN A 50 -28.22 -12.75 2.98
CA ASN A 50 -29.43 -13.56 3.13
C ASN A 50 -30.37 -13.10 4.27
N ALA A 51 -30.22 -11.87 4.74
CA ALA A 51 -31.12 -11.25 5.70
C ALA A 51 -31.92 -10.11 5.03
N PHE A 52 -33.20 -10.02 5.32
CA PHE A 52 -34.05 -8.90 4.87
C PHE A 52 -33.80 -7.67 5.75
N SER A 53 -32.65 -7.03 5.52
CA SER A 53 -32.18 -5.92 6.36
C SER A 53 -32.13 -4.59 5.64
N TYR A 54 -32.43 -4.56 4.35
CA TYR A 54 -32.25 -3.39 3.51
C TYR A 54 -33.58 -2.91 2.94
N THR A 55 -33.78 -1.60 2.91
CA THR A 55 -34.98 -0.98 2.36
C THR A 55 -34.62 -0.08 1.20
N ASN A 56 -35.27 -0.25 0.05
CA ASN A 56 -35.07 0.64 -1.10
C ASN A 56 -35.85 1.95 -0.96
N ALA A 57 -35.68 2.87 -1.92
CA ALA A 57 -36.35 4.17 -1.93
C ALA A 57 -37.88 4.08 -1.99
N PHE A 58 -38.43 2.93 -2.41
CA PHE A 58 -39.87 2.69 -2.47
C PHE A 58 -40.44 2.01 -1.21
N GLY A 59 -39.60 1.77 -0.19
CA GLY A 59 -40.00 1.12 1.04
C GLY A 59 -40.04 -0.41 0.97
N ASN A 60 -39.56 -1.02 -0.11
CA ASN A 60 -39.51 -2.46 -0.21
C ASN A 60 -38.32 -3.02 0.56
N LEU A 61 -38.56 -4.10 1.29
CA LEU A 61 -37.55 -4.79 2.05
C LEU A 61 -36.78 -5.75 1.11
N LEU A 62 -35.45 -5.69 1.18
CA LEU A 62 -34.54 -6.43 0.31
C LEU A 62 -33.56 -7.26 1.14
N SER A 63 -33.13 -8.36 0.55
CA SER A 63 -32.02 -9.19 1.02
C SER A 63 -30.92 -9.19 -0.04
N ILE A 64 -29.67 -9.08 0.39
CA ILE A 64 -28.51 -9.29 -0.46
C ILE A 64 -28.11 -10.75 -0.31
N GLU A 65 -28.27 -11.54 -1.34
CA GLU A 65 -27.88 -12.96 -1.32
C GLU A 65 -26.42 -13.13 -1.76
N ARG A 66 -25.98 -12.28 -2.67
CA ARG A 66 -24.64 -12.34 -3.25
C ARG A 66 -24.18 -10.97 -3.69
N LEU A 67 -22.94 -10.63 -3.36
CA LEU A 67 -22.29 -9.43 -3.84
C LEU A 67 -20.89 -9.79 -4.29
N ARG A 68 -20.69 -9.82 -5.61
CA ARG A 68 -19.38 -10.06 -6.21
C ARG A 68 -19.25 -9.31 -7.53
N TYR A 69 -18.02 -8.97 -7.85
CA TYR A 69 -17.68 -8.27 -9.09
C TYR A 69 -16.22 -8.50 -9.44
N LEU A 70 -15.89 -8.26 -10.68
CA LEU A 70 -14.53 -8.33 -11.20
C LEU A 70 -13.96 -6.92 -11.32
N ILE A 71 -12.75 -6.73 -10.83
CA ILE A 71 -11.93 -5.56 -11.15
C ILE A 71 -10.80 -6.00 -12.07
N SER A 72 -10.38 -5.12 -12.96
CA SER A 72 -9.27 -5.35 -13.89
C SER A 72 -8.37 -4.13 -14.01
N ASP A 73 -7.18 -4.35 -14.54
CA ASP A 73 -6.21 -3.30 -14.86
C ASP A 73 -5.87 -2.40 -13.67
N LEU A 74 -5.64 -3.03 -12.51
CA LEU A 74 -5.26 -2.30 -11.30
C LEU A 74 -3.80 -1.86 -11.39
N VAL A 75 -3.58 -0.56 -11.47
CA VAL A 75 -2.27 0.05 -11.63
C VAL A 75 -2.04 1.08 -10.52
N LEU A 76 -0.88 1.05 -9.90
CA LEU A 76 -0.40 2.11 -9.01
C LEU A 76 0.54 3.04 -9.76
N THR A 77 0.39 4.33 -9.54
CA THR A 77 1.30 5.34 -10.09
C THR A 77 2.11 5.97 -8.97
N LYS A 78 3.42 5.89 -9.07
CA LYS A 78 4.35 6.54 -8.13
C LYS A 78 4.41 8.05 -8.38
N ASN A 79 4.91 8.80 -7.40
CA ASN A 79 5.09 10.25 -7.51
C ASN A 79 6.02 10.67 -8.66
N ASN A 80 6.93 9.80 -9.07
CA ASN A 80 7.84 10.03 -10.20
C ASN A 80 7.19 9.72 -11.58
N GLY A 81 5.91 9.31 -11.61
CA GLY A 81 5.18 8.93 -12.81
C GLY A 81 5.35 7.46 -13.24
N GLN A 82 6.19 6.70 -12.54
CA GLN A 82 6.35 5.27 -12.80
C GLN A 82 5.08 4.51 -12.39
N THR A 83 4.66 3.56 -13.21
CA THR A 83 3.49 2.73 -12.96
C THR A 83 3.90 1.31 -12.56
N ILE A 84 3.12 0.71 -11.68
CA ILE A 84 3.23 -0.67 -11.24
C ILE A 84 1.89 -1.33 -11.50
N GLU A 85 1.89 -2.32 -12.38
CA GLU A 85 0.74 -3.17 -12.60
C GLU A 85 0.64 -4.18 -11.45
N ILE A 86 -0.51 -4.20 -10.76
CA ILE A 86 -0.71 -5.04 -9.60
C ILE A 86 -1.32 -6.39 -9.98
N GLU A 87 -2.41 -6.35 -10.70
CA GLU A 87 -3.12 -7.54 -11.18
C GLU A 87 -3.85 -7.24 -12.48
N ASP A 88 -3.90 -8.21 -13.37
CA ASP A 88 -4.71 -8.13 -14.60
C ASP A 88 -6.19 -8.12 -14.28
N TYR A 89 -6.62 -8.97 -13.35
CA TYR A 89 -8.01 -9.02 -12.87
C TYR A 89 -8.09 -9.65 -11.47
N ARG A 90 -9.11 -9.26 -10.72
CA ARG A 90 -9.39 -9.81 -9.40
C ARG A 90 -10.89 -9.91 -9.16
N LEU A 91 -11.35 -11.07 -8.75
CA LEU A 91 -12.72 -11.27 -8.27
C LEU A 91 -12.83 -10.81 -6.81
N ILE A 92 -13.71 -9.85 -6.57
CA ILE A 92 -14.11 -9.42 -5.24
C ILE A 92 -15.42 -10.12 -4.90
N ASP A 93 -15.45 -10.85 -3.81
CA ASP A 93 -16.63 -11.59 -3.33
C ASP A 93 -16.75 -11.38 -1.82
N ILE A 94 -17.84 -10.75 -1.38
CA ILE A 94 -18.05 -10.46 0.04
C ILE A 94 -18.16 -11.74 0.89
N ALA A 95 -18.56 -12.86 0.29
CA ALA A 95 -18.59 -14.16 0.97
C ALA A 95 -17.20 -14.76 1.19
N ASN A 96 -16.19 -14.26 0.47
CA ASN A 96 -14.80 -14.67 0.60
C ASN A 96 -13.97 -13.48 1.09
N GLU A 97 -13.81 -13.35 2.38
CA GLU A 97 -13.11 -12.22 3.02
C GLU A 97 -11.67 -12.03 2.52
N SER A 98 -10.99 -13.09 2.14
CA SER A 98 -9.63 -13.00 1.59
C SER A 98 -9.56 -12.28 0.25
N SER A 99 -10.67 -12.23 -0.50
CA SER A 99 -10.77 -11.48 -1.75
C SER A 99 -10.83 -9.96 -1.54
N LEU A 100 -11.23 -9.51 -0.34
CA LEU A 100 -11.48 -8.10 -0.02
C LEU A 100 -10.23 -7.30 0.30
N ALA A 101 -9.09 -7.96 0.39
CA ALA A 101 -7.82 -7.30 0.68
C ALA A 101 -6.75 -7.74 -0.32
N TYR A 102 -5.92 -6.78 -0.70
CA TYR A 102 -4.75 -7.01 -1.52
C TYR A 102 -3.57 -6.24 -0.93
N VAL A 103 -2.44 -6.91 -0.81
CA VAL A 103 -1.20 -6.31 -0.32
C VAL A 103 -0.12 -6.52 -1.37
N THR A 104 0.52 -5.45 -1.78
CA THR A 104 1.68 -5.49 -2.66
C THR A 104 2.87 -4.82 -2.00
N THR A 105 4.04 -5.30 -2.30
CA THR A 105 5.32 -4.72 -1.89
C THR A 105 6.11 -4.37 -3.14
N ASP A 106 6.56 -3.13 -3.22
CA ASP A 106 7.40 -2.62 -4.31
C ASP A 106 8.82 -2.39 -3.81
#